data_673cb288aad726c90b6b8e108561fa58
#
_entry.id   673cb288aad726c90b6b8e108561fa58
#
_cell.length_a   1.000
_cell.length_b   1.000
_cell.length_c   1.000
_cell.angle_alpha   90.00
_cell.angle_beta   90.00
_cell.angle_gamma   90.00
#
_symmetry.space_group_name_H-M   'P 1'
#
loop_
_entity.id
_entity.type
_entity.pdbx_description
1 polymer ?
#
loop_
_entity_poly.entity_id
_entity_poly.type
_entity_poly.pdbx_seq_one_letter_code
_entity_poly.pdbx_strand_id
1 'polypeptide(L)'
;NKLAELVHPQRIVPTTVEIVDIAGLVKGASKGEGLGNKFLANIRETDAILHVLRCFDDDNITHVDGTVNPVRDKEIIDFELQLKDLETIESRISKVQKQAQTGGDKAAKVTYEVLSRYKEALEQGKAARTVTFETKDEQKIAHDLFLLTNKPVMYVCNVDDNSAVSGNKYVDMVREAVKDENAEILILAAKTESEI
;
A
#
# COMPACT_ATOMS: atom_id res chain seq x y z
N ASN A 1 -6.71 26.79 -18.30
CA ASN A 1 -5.91 25.88 -17.45
C ASN A 1 -4.83 26.70 -16.73
N LYS A 2 -5.06 27.04 -15.46
CA LYS A 2 -4.24 27.98 -14.66
C LYS A 2 -2.74 27.61 -14.65
N LEU A 3 -2.37 26.33 -14.68
CA LEU A 3 -0.98 25.88 -14.77
C LEU A 3 -0.35 26.26 -16.12
N ALA A 4 -1.08 26.09 -17.23
CA ALA A 4 -0.57 26.45 -18.55
C ALA A 4 -0.39 27.98 -18.72
N GLU A 5 -1.27 28.75 -18.10
CA GLU A 5 -1.15 30.22 -18.05
C GLU A 5 0.08 30.68 -17.25
N LEU A 6 0.45 29.90 -16.22
CA LEU A 6 1.60 30.24 -15.36
C LEU A 6 2.95 29.87 -15.99
N VAL A 7 3.02 28.72 -16.67
CA VAL A 7 4.31 28.18 -17.17
C VAL A 7 4.50 28.33 -18.69
N HIS A 8 3.49 28.84 -19.41
CA HIS A 8 3.51 29.05 -20.88
C HIS A 8 4.14 27.86 -21.64
N PRO A 9 3.59 26.60 -21.49
CA PRO A 9 4.21 25.45 -22.09
C PRO A 9 4.07 25.45 -23.61
N GLN A 10 5.02 24.86 -24.31
CA GLN A 10 4.94 24.68 -25.76
C GLN A 10 3.79 23.74 -26.19
N ARG A 11 3.42 22.81 -25.31
CA ARG A 11 2.35 21.84 -25.53
C ARG A 11 1.72 21.43 -24.20
N ILE A 12 0.39 21.33 -24.17
CA ILE A 12 -0.36 20.75 -23.05
C ILE A 12 -0.68 19.31 -23.43
N VAL A 13 -0.19 18.35 -22.63
CA VAL A 13 -0.48 16.94 -22.79
C VAL A 13 -1.30 16.49 -21.58
N PRO A 14 -2.60 16.21 -21.76
CA PRO A 14 -3.41 15.62 -20.69
C PRO A 14 -2.84 14.27 -20.30
N THR A 15 -2.88 13.95 -19.01
CA THR A 15 -2.63 12.59 -18.52
C THR A 15 -3.92 11.98 -18.02
N THR A 16 -3.95 10.65 -17.94
CA THR A 16 -5.04 9.89 -17.35
C THR A 16 -4.53 9.18 -16.10
N VAL A 17 -5.39 9.08 -15.08
CA VAL A 17 -5.18 8.23 -13.92
C VAL A 17 -6.24 7.13 -14.01
N GLU A 18 -5.79 5.89 -14.02
CA GLU A 18 -6.65 4.73 -14.00
C GLU A 18 -6.88 4.31 -12.54
N ILE A 19 -8.13 4.26 -12.11
CA ILE A 19 -8.51 3.78 -10.78
C ILE A 19 -9.12 2.40 -10.96
N VAL A 20 -8.48 1.38 -10.38
CA VAL A 20 -8.94 -0.01 -10.42
C VAL A 20 -9.63 -0.32 -9.11
N ASP A 21 -10.95 -0.59 -9.17
CA ASP A 21 -11.67 -1.11 -8.01
C ASP A 21 -11.31 -2.58 -7.78
N ILE A 22 -10.85 -2.87 -6.58
CA ILE A 22 -10.41 -4.20 -6.19
C ILE A 22 -11.35 -4.70 -5.10
N ALA A 23 -11.99 -5.85 -5.32
CA ALA A 23 -12.86 -6.49 -4.33
C ALA A 23 -12.15 -6.58 -2.97
N GLY A 24 -12.86 -6.24 -1.89
CA GLY A 24 -12.28 -6.09 -0.57
C GLY A 24 -11.43 -7.27 -0.12
N LEU A 25 -10.27 -6.97 0.45
CA LEU A 25 -9.37 -7.97 1.03
C LEU A 25 -10.01 -8.52 2.30
N VAL A 26 -10.11 -9.83 2.38
CA VAL A 26 -10.54 -10.52 3.60
C VAL A 26 -9.33 -11.15 4.29
N LYS A 27 -9.41 -11.27 5.60
CA LYS A 27 -8.42 -11.98 6.43
C LYS A 27 -8.14 -13.38 5.84
N GLY A 28 -6.86 -13.74 5.67
CA GLY A 28 -6.44 -15.01 5.09
C GLY A 28 -6.20 -14.98 3.57
N ALA A 29 -6.32 -13.84 2.91
CA ALA A 29 -6.10 -13.69 1.47
C ALA A 29 -4.67 -14.07 1.04
N SER A 30 -3.67 -13.86 1.89
CA SER A 30 -2.26 -14.25 1.65
C SER A 30 -2.08 -15.76 1.52
N LYS A 31 -2.92 -16.56 2.18
CA LYS A 31 -2.87 -18.04 2.12
C LYS A 31 -3.45 -18.64 0.83
N GLY A 32 -3.86 -17.80 -0.12
CA GLY A 32 -4.33 -18.24 -1.42
C GLY A 32 -5.75 -18.81 -1.44
N GLU A 33 -6.53 -18.64 -0.38
CA GLU A 33 -7.91 -19.04 -0.34
C GLU A 33 -8.79 -18.12 -1.19
N GLY A 34 -9.40 -18.64 -2.21
CA GLY A 34 -10.39 -17.94 -3.04
C GLY A 34 -9.83 -16.84 -3.95
N LEU A 35 -10.45 -15.65 -3.90
CA LEU A 35 -10.12 -14.48 -4.75
C LEU A 35 -8.81 -13.76 -4.36
N GLY A 36 -8.18 -14.13 -3.24
CA GLY A 36 -7.01 -13.44 -2.68
C GLY A 36 -5.83 -13.31 -3.64
N ASN A 37 -5.51 -14.35 -4.41
CA ASN A 37 -4.40 -14.29 -5.38
C ASN A 37 -4.68 -13.32 -6.55
N LYS A 38 -5.92 -13.23 -7.05
CA LYS A 38 -6.29 -12.27 -8.10
C LYS A 38 -6.24 -10.84 -7.56
N PHE A 39 -6.72 -10.62 -6.35
CA PHE A 39 -6.64 -9.36 -5.65
C PHE A 39 -5.20 -8.86 -5.53
N LEU A 40 -4.31 -9.71 -5.03
CA LEU A 40 -2.89 -9.36 -4.87
C LEU A 40 -2.18 -9.11 -6.21
N ALA A 41 -2.58 -9.81 -7.27
CA ALA A 41 -2.07 -9.57 -8.61
C ALA A 41 -2.46 -8.18 -9.12
N ASN A 42 -3.71 -7.77 -8.93
CA ASN A 42 -4.17 -6.44 -9.34
C ASN A 42 -3.38 -5.33 -8.62
N ILE A 43 -3.12 -5.47 -7.31
CA ILE A 43 -2.29 -4.48 -6.58
C ILE A 43 -0.87 -4.42 -7.17
N ARG A 44 -0.29 -5.55 -7.60
CA ARG A 44 1.07 -5.56 -8.18
C ARG A 44 1.20 -4.68 -9.42
N GLU A 45 0.16 -4.59 -10.22
CA GLU A 45 0.12 -3.86 -11.49
C GLU A 45 -0.13 -2.35 -11.32
N THR A 46 -0.53 -1.90 -10.13
CA THR A 46 -0.79 -0.47 -9.84
C THR A 46 0.46 0.25 -9.35
N ASP A 47 0.52 1.58 -9.53
CA ASP A 47 1.63 2.43 -9.07
C ASP A 47 1.47 2.89 -7.62
N ALA A 48 0.23 2.98 -7.12
CA ALA A 48 -0.11 3.44 -5.78
C ALA A 48 -1.39 2.75 -5.27
N ILE A 49 -1.65 2.87 -3.98
CA ILE A 49 -2.81 2.27 -3.30
C ILE A 49 -3.66 3.37 -2.69
N LEU A 50 -4.97 3.35 -2.97
CA LEU A 50 -5.97 4.09 -2.20
C LEU A 50 -6.58 3.13 -1.18
N HIS A 51 -6.22 3.28 0.09
CA HIS A 51 -6.73 2.45 1.17
C HIS A 51 -7.97 3.08 1.78
N VAL A 52 -9.15 2.61 1.39
CA VAL A 52 -10.43 3.13 1.87
C VAL A 52 -10.78 2.53 3.22
N LEU A 53 -10.95 3.39 4.22
CA LEU A 53 -11.27 3.02 5.60
C LEU A 53 -12.66 3.53 5.98
N ARG A 54 -13.47 2.68 6.59
CA ARG A 54 -14.76 3.07 7.15
C ARG A 54 -14.56 3.86 8.43
N CYS A 55 -14.94 5.14 8.40
CA CYS A 55 -14.82 6.10 9.49
C CYS A 55 -16.19 6.69 9.88
N PHE A 56 -17.25 5.88 9.87
CA PHE A 56 -18.59 6.27 10.27
C PHE A 56 -19.35 5.10 10.90
N ASP A 57 -20.27 5.43 11.81
CA ASP A 57 -21.20 4.49 12.41
C ASP A 57 -22.50 4.45 11.57
N ASP A 58 -23.02 3.27 11.27
CA ASP A 58 -24.33 3.04 10.66
C ASP A 58 -24.83 1.66 11.08
N ASP A 59 -25.92 1.63 11.84
CA ASP A 59 -26.49 0.39 12.39
C ASP A 59 -27.07 -0.53 11.30
N ASN A 60 -27.36 0.02 10.11
CA ASN A 60 -27.86 -0.76 8.98
C ASN A 60 -26.75 -1.44 8.17
N ILE A 61 -25.50 -1.06 8.39
CA ILE A 61 -24.34 -1.61 7.69
C ILE A 61 -23.51 -2.44 8.68
N THR A 62 -23.68 -3.75 8.62
CA THR A 62 -22.92 -4.66 9.48
C THR A 62 -21.42 -4.57 9.20
N HIS A 63 -20.62 -4.46 10.25
CA HIS A 63 -19.16 -4.59 10.16
C HIS A 63 -18.77 -6.07 10.36
N VAL A 64 -17.81 -6.57 9.57
CA VAL A 64 -17.37 -7.97 9.60
C VAL A 64 -16.90 -8.37 11.01
N ASP A 65 -16.20 -7.48 11.71
CA ASP A 65 -15.69 -7.68 13.07
C ASP A 65 -16.58 -7.06 14.16
N GLY A 66 -17.84 -6.73 13.84
CA GLY A 66 -18.87 -6.28 14.79
C GLY A 66 -18.78 -4.81 15.21
N THR A 67 -17.61 -4.18 15.15
CA THR A 67 -17.40 -2.77 15.53
C THR A 67 -16.55 -2.04 14.51
N VAL A 68 -16.84 -0.74 14.29
CA VAL A 68 -16.02 0.12 13.42
C VAL A 68 -14.71 0.43 14.13
N ASN A 69 -13.60 0.06 13.51
CA ASN A 69 -12.26 0.39 13.95
C ASN A 69 -11.31 0.49 12.74
N PRO A 70 -11.12 1.68 12.17
CA PRO A 70 -10.34 1.85 10.95
C PRO A 70 -8.85 1.48 11.13
N VAL A 71 -8.30 1.60 12.33
CA VAL A 71 -6.89 1.24 12.60
C VAL A 71 -6.73 -0.28 12.55
N ARG A 72 -7.58 -1.03 13.25
CA ARG A 72 -7.58 -2.49 13.19
C ARG A 72 -7.78 -2.98 11.75
N ASP A 73 -8.70 -2.38 11.01
CA ASP A 73 -9.01 -2.79 9.64
C ASP A 73 -7.81 -2.52 8.72
N LYS A 74 -7.12 -1.39 8.89
CA LYS A 74 -5.85 -1.07 8.23
C LYS A 74 -4.78 -2.13 8.55
N GLU A 75 -4.58 -2.43 9.83
CA GLU A 75 -3.54 -3.37 10.29
C GLU A 75 -3.74 -4.79 9.72
N ILE A 76 -4.99 -5.24 9.61
CA ILE A 76 -5.32 -6.54 8.99
C ILE A 76 -4.85 -6.57 7.52
N ILE A 77 -5.14 -5.51 6.77
CA ILE A 77 -4.75 -5.41 5.35
C ILE A 77 -3.22 -5.32 5.22
N ASP A 78 -2.58 -4.47 6.01
CA ASP A 78 -1.13 -4.31 6.00
C ASP A 78 -0.43 -5.65 6.28
N PHE A 79 -0.92 -6.40 7.26
CA PHE A 79 -0.38 -7.70 7.60
C PHE A 79 -0.49 -8.71 6.45
N GLU A 80 -1.63 -8.78 5.76
CA GLU A 80 -1.81 -9.67 4.61
C GLU A 80 -0.86 -9.31 3.45
N LEU A 81 -0.69 -8.01 3.18
CA LEU A 81 0.25 -7.55 2.15
C LEU A 81 1.71 -7.84 2.52
N GLN A 82 2.09 -7.63 3.78
CA GLN A 82 3.43 -7.91 4.30
C GLN A 82 3.76 -9.40 4.23
N LEU A 83 2.83 -10.28 4.61
CA LEU A 83 3.00 -11.73 4.51
C LEU A 83 3.26 -12.15 3.06
N LYS A 84 2.54 -11.56 2.11
CA LYS A 84 2.74 -11.88 0.68
C LYS A 84 4.05 -11.39 0.14
N ASP A 85 4.50 -10.22 0.58
CA ASP A 85 5.82 -9.73 0.24
C ASP A 85 6.92 -10.60 0.85
N LEU A 86 6.75 -11.05 2.09
CA LEU A 86 7.69 -11.94 2.76
C LEU A 86 7.86 -13.27 2.00
N GLU A 87 6.77 -13.90 1.56
CA GLU A 87 6.82 -15.08 0.70
C GLU A 87 7.60 -14.82 -0.60
N THR A 88 7.38 -13.66 -1.21
CA THR A 88 8.08 -13.25 -2.45
C THR A 88 9.59 -13.13 -2.19
N ILE A 89 9.97 -12.47 -1.11
CA ILE A 89 11.34 -12.25 -0.70
C ILE A 89 12.04 -13.58 -0.37
N GLU A 90 11.42 -14.45 0.40
CA GLU A 90 11.98 -15.76 0.77
C GLU A 90 12.20 -16.66 -0.45
N SER A 91 11.24 -16.67 -1.38
CA SER A 91 11.38 -17.38 -2.65
C SER A 91 12.56 -16.85 -3.49
N ARG A 92 12.80 -15.54 -3.48
CA ARG A 92 13.93 -14.91 -4.19
C ARG A 92 15.25 -15.18 -3.49
N ILE A 93 15.31 -15.09 -2.16
CA ILE A 93 16.50 -15.41 -1.37
C ILE A 93 16.96 -16.84 -1.66
N SER A 94 16.06 -17.81 -1.64
CA SER A 94 16.43 -19.22 -1.88
C SER A 94 17.09 -19.46 -3.23
N LYS A 95 16.82 -18.63 -4.23
CA LYS A 95 17.41 -18.71 -5.59
C LYS A 95 18.78 -18.07 -5.67
N VAL A 96 19.01 -16.96 -4.98
CA VAL A 96 20.27 -16.20 -5.11
C VAL A 96 21.30 -16.53 -4.04
N GLN A 97 20.90 -17.13 -2.92
CA GLN A 97 21.75 -17.37 -1.76
C GLN A 97 23.01 -18.16 -2.09
N LYS A 98 22.89 -19.24 -2.86
CA LYS A 98 24.04 -20.05 -3.27
C LYS A 98 25.05 -19.26 -4.09
N GLN A 99 24.59 -18.47 -5.06
CA GLN A 99 25.42 -17.64 -5.92
C GLN A 99 26.09 -16.51 -5.14
N ALA A 100 25.37 -15.89 -4.22
CA ALA A 100 25.91 -14.84 -3.34
C ALA A 100 26.99 -15.37 -2.40
N GLN A 101 26.86 -16.59 -1.88
CA GLN A 101 27.79 -17.21 -0.94
C GLN A 101 29.06 -17.79 -1.60
N THR A 102 28.97 -18.26 -2.85
CA THR A 102 30.12 -18.84 -3.58
C THR A 102 31.15 -17.82 -4.08
N GLY A 103 30.91 -16.53 -3.88
CA GLY A 103 31.96 -15.51 -3.82
C GLY A 103 32.36 -14.85 -5.16
N GLY A 104 31.82 -15.24 -6.30
CA GLY A 104 32.22 -14.70 -7.61
C GLY A 104 31.27 -13.65 -8.20
N ASP A 105 30.00 -13.68 -7.83
CA ASP A 105 28.95 -12.84 -8.45
C ASP A 105 28.63 -11.63 -7.55
N LYS A 106 29.16 -10.46 -7.92
CA LYS A 106 28.87 -9.19 -7.21
C LYS A 106 27.38 -8.81 -7.28
N ALA A 107 26.74 -9.08 -8.41
CA ALA A 107 25.32 -8.74 -8.58
C ALA A 107 24.44 -9.62 -7.69
N ALA A 108 24.75 -10.90 -7.55
CA ALA A 108 24.07 -11.80 -6.63
C ALA A 108 24.22 -11.36 -5.18
N LYS A 109 25.39 -10.84 -4.78
CA LYS A 109 25.61 -10.31 -3.41
C LYS A 109 24.74 -9.10 -3.14
N VAL A 110 24.73 -8.10 -4.03
CA VAL A 110 23.90 -6.90 -3.88
C VAL A 110 22.41 -7.29 -3.83
N THR A 111 21.99 -8.20 -4.71
CA THR A 111 20.60 -8.70 -4.68
C THR A 111 20.27 -9.37 -3.35
N TYR A 112 21.14 -10.21 -2.82
CA TYR A 112 20.96 -10.87 -1.54
C TYR A 112 20.86 -9.86 -0.37
N GLU A 113 21.69 -8.82 -0.38
CA GLU A 113 21.65 -7.75 0.64
C GLU A 113 20.35 -6.98 0.61
N VAL A 114 19.87 -6.59 -0.58
CA VAL A 114 18.57 -5.91 -0.75
C VAL A 114 17.43 -6.78 -0.22
N LEU A 115 17.40 -8.06 -0.60
CA LEU A 115 16.38 -9.01 -0.15
C LEU A 115 16.42 -9.22 1.36
N SER A 116 17.63 -9.31 1.95
CA SER A 116 17.80 -9.51 3.40
C SER A 116 17.29 -8.31 4.21
N ARG A 117 17.54 -7.08 3.75
CA ARG A 117 17.03 -5.86 4.39
C ARG A 117 15.51 -5.77 4.33
N TYR A 118 14.90 -6.14 3.21
CA TYR A 118 13.45 -6.24 3.10
C TYR A 118 12.88 -7.32 4.02
N LYS A 119 13.51 -8.50 4.05
CA LYS A 119 13.08 -9.59 4.94
C LYS A 119 13.06 -9.13 6.38
N GLU A 120 14.13 -8.52 6.86
CA GLU A 120 14.23 -8.02 8.24
C GLU A 120 13.12 -7.02 8.56
N ALA A 121 12.84 -6.06 7.67
CA ALA A 121 11.79 -5.08 7.87
C ALA A 121 10.40 -5.73 7.95
N LEU A 122 10.08 -6.64 7.01
CA LEU A 122 8.81 -7.35 6.97
C LEU A 122 8.60 -8.26 8.18
N GLU A 123 9.64 -8.97 8.65
CA GLU A 123 9.59 -9.78 9.88
C GLU A 123 9.35 -8.95 11.15
N GLN A 124 9.74 -7.66 11.13
CA GLN A 124 9.45 -6.69 12.18
C GLN A 124 8.06 -6.05 12.04
N GLY A 125 7.23 -6.49 11.09
CA GLY A 125 5.93 -5.91 10.81
C GLY A 125 5.98 -4.53 10.15
N LYS A 126 7.12 -4.16 9.53
CA LYS A 126 7.28 -2.91 8.80
C LYS A 126 7.04 -3.10 7.32
N ALA A 127 6.39 -2.13 6.68
CA ALA A 127 6.19 -2.14 5.23
C ALA A 127 7.52 -1.99 4.47
N ALA A 128 7.64 -2.58 3.28
CA ALA A 128 8.84 -2.50 2.45
C ALA A 128 9.25 -1.05 2.13
N ARG A 129 8.29 -0.13 1.98
CA ARG A 129 8.55 1.31 1.74
C ARG A 129 9.32 2.03 2.84
N THR A 130 9.47 1.41 4.02
CA THR A 130 10.30 1.97 5.11
C THR A 130 11.79 1.71 4.92
N VAL A 131 12.16 0.81 3.99
CA VAL A 131 13.55 0.49 3.67
C VAL A 131 14.04 1.40 2.55
N THR A 132 15.11 2.13 2.80
CA THR A 132 15.73 3.02 1.81
C THR A 132 17.02 2.42 1.27
N PHE A 133 17.32 2.66 0.00
CA PHE A 133 18.53 2.18 -0.69
C PHE A 133 19.27 3.37 -1.27
N GLU A 134 20.60 3.37 -1.16
CA GLU A 134 21.44 4.51 -1.56
C GLU A 134 21.95 4.39 -2.98
N THR A 135 22.26 3.18 -3.43
CA THR A 135 22.85 2.97 -4.76
C THR A 135 21.79 2.73 -5.82
N LYS A 136 22.08 3.14 -7.06
CA LYS A 136 21.17 2.93 -8.21
C LYS A 136 20.89 1.45 -8.47
N ASP A 137 21.86 0.58 -8.23
CA ASP A 137 21.71 -0.85 -8.43
C ASP A 137 20.76 -1.45 -7.41
N GLU A 138 20.88 -1.09 -6.12
CA GLU A 138 19.94 -1.50 -5.07
C GLU A 138 18.53 -0.98 -5.36
N GLN A 139 18.40 0.30 -5.75
CA GLN A 139 17.10 0.92 -6.08
C GLN A 139 16.43 0.22 -7.26
N LYS A 140 17.21 -0.17 -8.28
CA LYS A 140 16.70 -0.93 -9.41
C LYS A 140 16.21 -2.32 -9.00
N ILE A 141 17.02 -3.04 -8.22
CA ILE A 141 16.63 -4.36 -7.69
C ILE A 141 15.34 -4.23 -6.86
N ALA A 142 15.29 -3.24 -5.96
CA ALA A 142 14.11 -2.98 -5.13
C ALA A 142 12.85 -2.71 -5.96
N HIS A 143 12.96 -1.93 -7.02
CA HIS A 143 11.86 -1.64 -7.94
C HIS A 143 11.38 -2.91 -8.68
N ASP A 144 12.32 -3.73 -9.18
CA ASP A 144 12.03 -4.93 -9.97
C ASP A 144 11.45 -6.10 -9.14
N LEU A 145 11.34 -5.94 -7.83
CA LEU A 145 10.66 -6.91 -6.95
C LEU A 145 9.14 -6.77 -6.97
N PHE A 146 8.62 -5.60 -7.34
CA PHE A 146 7.18 -5.29 -7.36
C PHE A 146 6.47 -5.64 -6.04
N LEU A 147 7.11 -5.29 -4.90
CA LEU A 147 6.54 -5.54 -3.58
C LEU A 147 5.28 -4.70 -3.38
N LEU A 148 4.26 -5.32 -2.77
CA LEU A 148 2.97 -4.69 -2.51
C LEU A 148 3.10 -3.55 -1.51
N THR A 149 3.84 -3.78 -0.44
CA THR A 149 4.04 -2.80 0.64
C THR A 149 5.12 -1.76 0.35
N ASN A 150 5.76 -1.81 -0.84
CA ASN A 150 6.70 -0.78 -1.29
C ASN A 150 5.99 0.38 -2.02
N LYS A 151 4.73 0.20 -2.37
CA LYS A 151 3.93 1.21 -3.08
C LYS A 151 3.54 2.36 -2.15
N PRO A 152 3.45 3.61 -2.69
CA PRO A 152 2.82 4.72 -1.98
C PRO A 152 1.39 4.39 -1.61
N VAL A 153 0.95 4.84 -0.44
CA VAL A 153 -0.42 4.67 0.05
C VAL A 153 -1.02 6.03 0.39
N MET A 154 -2.27 6.24 -0.04
CA MET A 154 -3.14 7.31 0.46
C MET A 154 -4.28 6.68 1.23
N TYR A 155 -4.52 7.15 2.46
CA TYR A 155 -5.65 6.70 3.25
C TYR A 155 -6.88 7.54 2.96
N VAL A 156 -7.97 6.90 2.54
CA VAL A 156 -9.26 7.55 2.27
C VAL A 156 -10.20 7.23 3.41
N CYS A 157 -10.39 8.17 4.32
CA CYS A 157 -11.34 8.06 5.43
C CYS A 157 -12.75 8.36 4.93
N ASN A 158 -13.54 7.31 4.69
CA ASN A 158 -14.94 7.46 4.31
C ASN A 158 -15.76 7.74 5.56
N VAL A 159 -16.36 8.94 5.61
CA VAL A 159 -17.09 9.48 6.77
C VAL A 159 -18.57 9.71 6.43
N ASP A 160 -19.37 10.01 7.46
CA ASP A 160 -20.72 10.55 7.30
C ASP A 160 -20.69 12.03 6.86
N ASP A 161 -21.84 12.55 6.38
CA ASP A 161 -21.98 13.90 5.84
C ASP A 161 -21.55 15.00 6.84
N ASN A 162 -21.86 14.83 8.12
CA ASN A 162 -21.54 15.81 9.15
C ASN A 162 -20.03 15.91 9.41
N SER A 163 -19.31 14.83 9.12
CA SER A 163 -17.88 14.71 9.34
C SER A 163 -17.03 15.06 8.10
N ALA A 164 -17.66 15.38 6.95
CA ALA A 164 -17.00 15.58 5.66
C ALA A 164 -15.94 16.70 5.68
N VAL A 165 -16.18 17.77 6.46
CA VAL A 165 -15.28 18.95 6.52
C VAL A 165 -14.23 18.81 7.62
N SER A 166 -14.65 18.42 8.83
CA SER A 166 -13.78 18.43 10.02
C SER A 166 -13.18 17.07 10.37
N GLY A 167 -13.73 15.97 9.83
CA GLY A 167 -13.45 14.63 10.28
C GLY A 167 -14.18 14.29 11.59
N ASN A 168 -13.80 13.19 12.19
CA ASN A 168 -14.36 12.68 13.45
C ASN A 168 -13.32 11.86 14.23
N LYS A 169 -13.73 11.27 15.36
CA LYS A 169 -12.87 10.43 16.21
C LYS A 169 -12.12 9.32 15.45
N TYR A 170 -12.73 8.74 14.41
CA TYR A 170 -12.12 7.68 13.61
C TYR A 170 -11.02 8.22 12.71
N VAL A 171 -11.23 9.40 12.12
CA VAL A 171 -10.21 10.09 11.33
C VAL A 171 -9.00 10.44 12.19
N ASP A 172 -9.23 10.89 13.43
CA ASP A 172 -8.14 11.19 14.36
C ASP A 172 -7.36 9.94 14.76
N MET A 173 -8.04 8.80 14.96
CA MET A 173 -7.37 7.51 15.16
C MET A 173 -6.47 7.14 13.98
N VAL A 174 -6.95 7.31 12.75
CA VAL A 174 -6.15 7.04 11.54
C VAL A 174 -4.95 7.99 11.46
N ARG A 175 -5.15 9.30 11.68
CA ARG A 175 -4.06 10.29 11.69
C ARG A 175 -2.95 9.92 12.66
N GLU A 176 -3.30 9.52 13.87
CA GLU A 176 -2.31 9.11 14.87
C GLU A 176 -1.60 7.82 14.48
N ALA A 177 -2.34 6.84 13.92
CA ALA A 177 -1.77 5.56 13.52
C ALA A 177 -0.78 5.66 12.35
N VAL A 178 -0.98 6.62 11.44
CA VAL A 178 -0.16 6.77 10.22
C VAL A 178 0.80 7.96 10.23
N LYS A 179 0.92 8.68 11.35
CA LYS A 179 1.71 9.92 11.45
C LYS A 179 3.18 9.77 11.01
N ASP A 180 3.75 8.58 11.17
CA ASP A 180 5.13 8.28 10.83
C ASP A 180 5.28 7.59 9.47
N GLU A 181 4.17 7.40 8.72
CA GLU A 181 4.20 6.68 7.43
C GLU A 181 4.45 7.58 6.22
N ASN A 182 4.50 8.91 6.40
CA ASN A 182 4.57 9.90 5.31
C ASN A 182 3.48 9.67 4.25
N ALA A 183 2.27 9.32 4.69
CA ALA A 183 1.12 9.04 3.85
C ALA A 183 0.10 10.18 3.92
N GLU A 184 -0.56 10.45 2.80
CA GLU A 184 -1.64 11.43 2.73
C GLU A 184 -2.95 10.83 3.24
N ILE A 185 -3.79 11.68 3.86
CA ILE A 185 -5.12 11.31 4.32
C ILE A 185 -6.15 12.20 3.62
N LEU A 186 -7.08 11.55 2.92
CA LEU A 186 -8.25 12.20 2.31
C LEU A 186 -9.49 11.87 3.15
N ILE A 187 -10.26 12.89 3.51
CA ILE A 187 -11.60 12.73 4.13
C ILE A 187 -12.63 12.84 3.01
N LEU A 188 -13.52 11.88 2.92
CA LEU A 188 -14.53 11.79 1.86
C LEU A 188 -15.86 11.27 2.42
N ALA A 189 -16.95 11.98 2.20
CA ALA A 189 -18.30 11.48 2.43
C ALA A 189 -18.82 10.86 1.12
N ALA A 190 -18.45 9.61 0.85
CA ALA A 190 -18.70 8.96 -0.44
C ALA A 190 -20.19 8.90 -0.80
N LYS A 191 -21.09 8.78 0.17
CA LYS A 191 -22.54 8.80 -0.05
C LYS A 191 -22.98 10.15 -0.63
N THR A 192 -22.58 11.26 0.00
CA THR A 192 -22.91 12.62 -0.46
C THR A 192 -22.35 12.89 -1.85
N GLU A 193 -21.08 12.53 -2.08
CA GLU A 193 -20.45 12.70 -3.40
C GLU A 193 -21.16 11.93 -4.52
N SER A 194 -21.77 10.79 -4.19
CA SER A 194 -22.51 9.99 -5.16
C SER A 194 -23.90 10.55 -5.50
N GLU A 195 -24.42 11.48 -4.71
CA GLU A 195 -25.73 12.11 -4.88
C GLU A 195 -25.67 13.47 -5.62
N ILE A 196 -24.48 13.99 -5.90
CA ILE A 196 -24.21 15.22 -6.64
C ILE A 196 -24.06 14.93 -8.14
#